data_41762e0fcdb113ab070cb6f95c664d9b
#
_entry.id   41762e0fcdb113ab070cb6f95c664d9b
#
_cell.length_a   1.000
_cell.length_b   1.000
_cell.length_c   1.000
_cell.angle_alpha   90.00
_cell.angle_beta   90.00
_cell.angle_gamma   90.00
#
_symmetry.space_group_name_H-M   'P 1'
#
loop_
_entity.id
_entity.type
_entity.pdbx_description
1 polymer ?
#
loop_
_entity_poly.entity_id
_entity_poly.type
_entity_poly.pdbx_seq_one_letter_code
_entity_poly.pdbx_strand_id
1 'polypeptide(L)'
;TDRPTFGDGRNLIIYGQRTADGRLAVGGRGAPYRFGSKLVSTTGAHHPIHDAVEATIRQMFPVVGDAAITHRWGGVLGLSRDWTPSVGLDRATGMAWGGGYVGDGVATAKLAGQTIAELVTGTESERTDLPWVDHLARKWEPEPFRWIGINAGLRLAASADRAEARTGRATRRIDWLNRLLRRS
;
A
#
# COMPACT_ATOMS: atom_id res chain seq x y z
N THR A 1 5.08 -20.79 19.44
CA THR A 1 4.08 -20.85 18.36
C THR A 1 4.35 -19.71 17.39
N ASP A 2 4.61 -20.07 16.15
CA ASP A 2 4.83 -19.13 15.07
C ASP A 2 3.59 -18.25 14.89
N ARG A 3 3.84 -16.99 14.66
CA ARG A 3 2.79 -15.99 14.35
C ARG A 3 3.04 -15.47 12.94
N PRO A 4 2.79 -16.30 11.90
CA PRO A 4 3.05 -15.91 10.54
C PRO A 4 2.17 -14.73 10.15
N THR A 5 2.66 -13.91 9.24
CA THR A 5 1.84 -12.99 8.47
C THR A 5 1.08 -13.77 7.42
N PHE A 6 -0.11 -13.32 7.09
CA PHE A 6 -0.91 -13.87 6.00
C PHE A 6 -1.38 -12.75 5.07
N GLY A 7 -1.68 -13.11 3.86
CA GLY A 7 -2.32 -12.25 2.88
C GLY A 7 -3.21 -13.08 1.95
N ASP A 8 -4.14 -12.43 1.31
CA ASP A 8 -4.96 -13.07 0.29
C ASP A 8 -4.47 -12.76 -1.14
N GLY A 9 -5.02 -13.45 -2.12
CA GLY A 9 -4.69 -13.27 -3.54
C GLY A 9 -5.57 -12.27 -4.28
N ARG A 10 -6.35 -11.42 -3.59
CA ARG A 10 -7.22 -10.43 -4.22
C ARG A 10 -6.43 -9.29 -4.84
N ASN A 11 -7.03 -8.58 -5.79
CA ASN A 11 -6.44 -7.37 -6.36
C ASN A 11 -6.38 -6.24 -5.32
N LEU A 12 -7.39 -6.14 -4.45
CA LEU A 12 -7.38 -5.29 -3.25
C LEU A 12 -7.01 -6.16 -2.05
N ILE A 13 -5.72 -6.38 -1.86
CA ILE A 13 -5.13 -7.30 -0.89
C ILE A 13 -5.58 -6.98 0.55
N ILE A 14 -5.94 -8.04 1.29
CA ILE A 14 -6.00 -8.05 2.75
C ILE A 14 -4.78 -8.79 3.30
N TYR A 15 -4.26 -8.29 4.38
CA TYR A 15 -3.14 -8.89 5.09
C TYR A 15 -3.35 -8.79 6.60
N GLY A 16 -2.68 -9.66 7.34
CA GLY A 16 -2.79 -9.63 8.80
C GLY A 16 -1.77 -10.52 9.49
N GLN A 17 -1.80 -10.42 10.82
CA GLN A 17 -0.94 -11.20 11.71
C GLN A 17 -1.59 -11.36 13.08
N ARG A 18 -1.36 -12.51 13.71
CA ARG A 18 -1.68 -12.67 15.12
C ARG A 18 -0.64 -11.96 15.99
N THR A 19 -1.10 -11.08 16.87
CA THR A 19 -0.23 -10.34 17.79
C THR A 19 0.27 -11.21 18.96
N ALA A 20 1.23 -10.69 19.73
CA ALA A 20 1.79 -11.40 20.88
C ALA A 20 0.75 -11.69 21.97
N ASP A 21 -0.19 -10.79 22.15
CA ASP A 21 -1.29 -10.87 23.14
C ASP A 21 -2.53 -11.62 22.60
N GLY A 22 -2.41 -12.28 21.46
CA GLY A 22 -3.43 -13.16 20.91
C GLY A 22 -4.53 -12.47 20.10
N ARG A 23 -4.46 -11.16 19.90
CA ARG A 23 -5.36 -10.42 18.99
C ARG A 23 -4.97 -10.67 17.53
N LEU A 24 -5.88 -10.32 16.63
CA LEU A 24 -5.63 -10.34 15.19
C LEU A 24 -5.57 -8.89 14.68
N ALA A 25 -4.42 -8.49 14.16
CA ALA A 25 -4.26 -7.23 13.44
C ALA A 25 -4.45 -7.49 11.95
N VAL A 26 -5.38 -6.78 11.31
CA VAL A 26 -5.73 -6.97 9.90
C VAL A 26 -5.76 -5.63 9.20
N GLY A 27 -5.18 -5.59 8.03
CA GLY A 27 -5.17 -4.42 7.16
C GLY A 27 -5.68 -4.74 5.76
N GLY A 28 -6.06 -3.70 5.03
CA GLY A 28 -6.50 -3.83 3.64
C GLY A 28 -6.26 -2.54 2.86
N ARG A 29 -6.20 -2.69 1.55
CA ARG A 29 -6.07 -1.58 0.59
C ARG A 29 -7.45 -1.21 0.01
N GLY A 30 -7.51 -0.16 -0.79
CA GLY A 30 -8.70 0.19 -1.58
C GLY A 30 -9.45 1.43 -1.08
N ALA A 31 -8.87 2.19 -0.14
CA ALA A 31 -9.44 3.49 0.22
C ALA A 31 -9.42 4.43 -1.00
N PRO A 32 -10.54 5.13 -1.30
CA PRO A 32 -10.62 5.99 -2.48
C PRO A 32 -9.67 7.19 -2.35
N TYR A 33 -9.04 7.54 -3.47
CA TYR A 33 -8.28 8.76 -3.57
C TYR A 33 -9.23 9.98 -3.54
N ARG A 34 -8.90 10.96 -2.71
CA ARG A 34 -9.69 12.20 -2.57
C ARG A 34 -9.15 13.28 -3.49
N PHE A 35 -10.07 14.00 -4.13
CA PHE A 35 -9.73 15.09 -5.06
C PHE A 35 -8.76 16.09 -4.42
N GLY A 36 -7.72 16.44 -5.15
CA GLY A 36 -6.70 17.37 -4.69
C GLY A 36 -5.80 16.83 -3.58
N SER A 37 -5.67 15.50 -3.43
CA SER A 37 -4.87 14.84 -2.36
C SER A 37 -5.29 15.26 -0.95
N LYS A 38 -6.56 15.57 -0.73
CA LYS A 38 -7.05 16.00 0.59
C LYS A 38 -6.78 14.94 1.65
N LEU A 39 -6.03 15.33 2.67
CA LEU A 39 -5.77 14.50 3.84
C LEU A 39 -7.00 14.50 4.75
N VAL A 40 -7.38 13.33 5.21
CA VAL A 40 -8.47 13.17 6.19
C VAL A 40 -7.96 12.27 7.29
N SER A 41 -8.12 12.70 8.53
CA SER A 41 -7.87 11.83 9.67
C SER A 41 -8.80 10.62 9.59
N THR A 42 -8.22 9.43 9.60
CA THR A 42 -8.96 8.16 9.60
C THR A 42 -8.86 7.45 10.95
N THR A 43 -8.16 8.07 11.90
CA THR A 43 -8.01 7.52 13.25
C THR A 43 -9.32 7.68 14.01
N GLY A 44 -9.90 6.57 14.45
CA GLY A 44 -11.15 6.55 15.22
C GLY A 44 -12.42 6.80 14.40
N ALA A 45 -12.33 7.16 13.13
CA ALA A 45 -13.50 7.35 12.28
C ALA A 45 -13.97 6.03 11.68
N HIS A 46 -15.28 5.80 11.69
CA HIS A 46 -15.88 4.70 10.93
C HIS A 46 -15.71 4.96 9.43
N HIS A 47 -15.14 4.00 8.72
CA HIS A 47 -14.95 4.07 7.28
C HIS A 47 -15.39 2.76 6.63
N PRO A 48 -16.11 2.78 5.49
CA PRO A 48 -16.60 1.57 4.82
C PRO A 48 -15.53 0.50 4.52
N ILE A 49 -14.27 0.92 4.40
CA ILE A 49 -13.14 -0.01 4.24
C ILE A 49 -12.95 -0.89 5.48
N HIS A 50 -13.19 -0.36 6.68
CA HIS A 50 -13.09 -1.16 7.91
C HIS A 50 -14.10 -2.30 7.90
N ASP A 51 -15.34 -2.03 7.47
CA ASP A 51 -16.37 -3.06 7.38
C ASP A 51 -16.05 -4.10 6.30
N ALA A 52 -15.48 -3.66 5.17
CA ALA A 52 -15.05 -4.56 4.11
C ALA A 52 -13.90 -5.47 4.57
N VAL A 53 -12.93 -4.94 5.31
CA VAL A 53 -11.83 -5.71 5.91
C VAL A 53 -12.37 -6.71 6.93
N GLU A 54 -13.26 -6.26 7.83
CA GLU A 54 -13.91 -7.12 8.83
C GLU A 54 -14.70 -8.25 8.18
N ALA A 55 -15.55 -7.96 7.21
CA ALA A 55 -16.32 -8.96 6.49
C ALA A 55 -15.41 -10.00 5.80
N THR A 56 -14.31 -9.54 5.22
CA THR A 56 -13.37 -10.43 4.54
C THR A 56 -12.66 -11.35 5.54
N ILE A 57 -12.19 -10.82 6.69
CA ILE A 57 -11.50 -11.66 7.67
C ILE A 57 -12.41 -12.71 8.29
N ARG A 58 -13.68 -12.37 8.54
CA ARG A 58 -14.68 -13.33 9.04
C ARG A 58 -14.99 -14.42 8.02
N GLN A 59 -14.99 -14.07 6.73
CA GLN A 59 -15.13 -15.04 5.63
C GLN A 59 -13.91 -15.97 5.52
N MET A 60 -12.69 -15.43 5.63
CA MET A 60 -11.46 -16.21 5.52
C MET A 60 -11.22 -17.11 6.73
N PHE A 61 -11.57 -16.65 7.91
CA PHE A 61 -11.37 -17.34 9.18
C PHE A 61 -12.68 -17.41 9.98
N PRO A 62 -13.57 -18.35 9.66
CA PRO A 62 -14.84 -18.47 10.38
C PRO A 62 -14.69 -18.65 11.90
N VAL A 63 -13.55 -19.17 12.34
CA VAL A 63 -13.21 -19.32 13.77
C VAL A 63 -13.15 -17.97 14.51
N VAL A 64 -12.97 -16.85 13.80
CA VAL A 64 -13.02 -15.51 14.40
C VAL A 64 -14.44 -15.20 14.94
N GLY A 65 -15.48 -15.79 14.31
CA GLY A 65 -16.86 -15.66 14.78
C GLY A 65 -17.26 -14.22 15.06
N ASP A 66 -17.84 -13.99 16.24
CA ASP A 66 -18.30 -12.67 16.70
C ASP A 66 -17.26 -11.94 17.57
N ALA A 67 -15.98 -12.26 17.43
CA ALA A 67 -14.91 -11.57 18.17
C ALA A 67 -15.02 -10.06 18.00
N ALA A 68 -14.91 -9.34 19.13
CA ALA A 68 -15.07 -7.89 19.15
C ALA A 68 -13.93 -7.17 18.39
N ILE A 69 -14.28 -6.18 17.59
CA ILE A 69 -13.31 -5.27 16.99
C ILE A 69 -12.97 -4.20 18.03
N THR A 70 -11.78 -4.27 18.57
CA THR A 70 -11.33 -3.37 19.65
C THR A 70 -10.77 -2.05 19.14
N HIS A 71 -10.18 -2.03 17.93
CA HIS A 71 -9.55 -0.85 17.35
C HIS A 71 -9.79 -0.78 15.85
N ARG A 72 -10.01 0.43 15.36
CA ARG A 72 -10.02 0.75 13.92
C ARG A 72 -9.14 1.96 13.69
N TRP A 73 -8.27 1.87 12.70
CA TRP A 73 -7.41 2.98 12.30
C TRP A 73 -7.12 2.95 10.81
N GLY A 74 -6.61 4.02 10.30
CA GLY A 74 -6.12 4.13 8.93
C GLY A 74 -5.01 5.17 8.85
N GLY A 75 -4.28 5.16 7.77
CA GLY A 75 -3.21 6.10 7.50
C GLY A 75 -3.21 6.55 6.04
N VAL A 76 -2.68 7.73 5.80
CA VAL A 76 -2.49 8.25 4.44
C VAL A 76 -1.11 7.83 3.96
N LEU A 77 -1.06 7.26 2.75
CA LEU A 77 0.18 6.87 2.10
C LEU A 77 0.53 7.86 0.97
N GLY A 78 1.80 8.28 0.91
CA GLY A 78 2.37 8.91 -0.27
C GLY A 78 2.71 7.84 -1.32
N LEU A 79 2.07 7.90 -2.48
CA LEU A 79 2.31 6.98 -3.58
C LEU A 79 3.03 7.71 -4.72
N SER A 80 4.20 7.21 -5.12
CA SER A 80 4.87 7.63 -6.36
C SER A 80 4.05 7.19 -7.58
N ARG A 81 4.19 7.92 -8.71
CA ARG A 81 3.40 7.63 -9.91
C ARG A 81 3.71 6.26 -10.51
N ASP A 82 4.93 5.83 -10.40
CA ASP A 82 5.46 4.55 -10.90
C ASP A 82 5.53 3.45 -9.85
N TRP A 83 5.01 3.74 -8.64
CA TRP A 83 4.99 2.82 -7.51
C TRP A 83 6.39 2.37 -7.03
N THR A 84 7.42 3.11 -7.41
CA THR A 84 8.79 2.81 -7.03
C THR A 84 9.18 3.60 -5.78
N PRO A 85 9.71 2.96 -4.74
CA PRO A 85 10.28 3.67 -3.60
C PRO A 85 11.52 4.44 -4.02
N SER A 86 11.85 5.50 -3.28
CA SER A 86 13.04 6.31 -3.53
C SER A 86 13.71 6.71 -2.22
N VAL A 87 15.02 6.75 -2.25
CA VAL A 87 15.87 7.39 -1.25
C VAL A 87 16.85 8.32 -1.96
N GLY A 88 17.32 9.37 -1.28
CA GLY A 88 18.34 10.22 -1.88
C GLY A 88 18.86 11.28 -0.93
N LEU A 89 19.89 11.99 -1.40
CA LEU A 89 20.54 13.09 -0.70
C LEU A 89 20.88 14.19 -1.68
N ASP A 90 20.21 15.33 -1.55
CA ASP A 90 20.67 16.57 -2.21
C ASP A 90 21.83 17.18 -1.41
N ARG A 91 23.04 16.99 -1.91
CA ARG A 91 24.27 17.49 -1.25
C ARG A 91 24.37 19.02 -1.26
N ALA A 92 23.66 19.71 -2.15
CA ALA A 92 23.69 21.18 -2.21
C ALA A 92 22.87 21.80 -1.08
N THR A 93 21.73 21.19 -0.75
CA THR A 93 20.83 21.67 0.32
C THR A 93 21.01 20.92 1.64
N GLY A 94 21.66 19.76 1.64
CA GLY A 94 21.76 18.85 2.77
C GLY A 94 20.47 18.09 3.09
N MET A 95 19.47 18.16 2.21
CA MET A 95 18.20 17.44 2.39
C MET A 95 18.33 16.00 1.95
N ALA A 96 17.93 15.07 2.83
CA ALA A 96 17.77 13.68 2.49
C ALA A 96 16.28 13.30 2.50
N TRP A 97 15.93 12.32 1.68
CA TRP A 97 14.55 11.79 1.63
C TRP A 97 14.51 10.28 1.55
N GLY A 98 13.39 9.72 1.96
CA GLY A 98 13.05 8.32 1.75
C GLY A 98 11.54 8.15 1.81
N GLY A 99 10.96 7.44 0.83
CA GLY A 99 9.51 7.30 0.76
C GLY A 99 9.02 6.48 -0.44
N GLY A 100 7.71 6.56 -0.68
CA GLY A 100 7.09 5.85 -1.81
C GLY A 100 6.95 4.33 -1.61
N TYR A 101 6.97 3.84 -0.37
CA TYR A 101 7.01 2.39 -0.06
C TYR A 101 5.72 1.63 -0.36
N VAL A 102 4.65 2.31 -0.76
CA VAL A 102 3.40 1.75 -1.30
C VAL A 102 2.75 0.68 -0.41
N GLY A 103 2.92 0.78 0.90
CA GLY A 103 2.39 -0.16 1.88
C GLY A 103 3.39 -1.18 2.41
N ASP A 104 4.56 -1.33 1.78
CA ASP A 104 5.61 -2.29 2.17
C ASP A 104 6.73 -1.60 2.98
N GLY A 105 6.34 -0.63 3.82
CA GLY A 105 7.25 0.29 4.48
C GLY A 105 8.06 -0.27 5.64
N VAL A 106 7.65 -1.36 6.29
CA VAL A 106 8.31 -1.81 7.54
C VAL A 106 9.77 -2.19 7.30
N ALA A 107 10.04 -3.13 6.40
CA ALA A 107 11.40 -3.54 6.06
C ALA A 107 12.10 -2.50 5.16
N THR A 108 11.36 -1.92 4.21
CA THR A 108 11.87 -0.96 3.24
C THR A 108 12.34 0.34 3.91
N ALA A 109 11.63 0.83 4.93
CA ALA A 109 12.05 2.02 5.67
C ALA A 109 13.35 1.80 6.47
N LYS A 110 13.57 0.57 6.99
CA LYS A 110 14.84 0.23 7.63
C LYS A 110 15.99 0.27 6.61
N LEU A 111 15.80 -0.35 5.45
CA LEU A 111 16.80 -0.32 4.38
C LEU A 111 17.06 1.12 3.91
N ALA A 112 16.00 1.91 3.73
CA ALA A 112 16.09 3.33 3.36
C ALA A 112 16.93 4.13 4.38
N GLY A 113 16.68 3.94 5.67
CA GLY A 113 17.44 4.62 6.72
C GLY A 113 18.92 4.25 6.71
N GLN A 114 19.27 3.00 6.45
CA GLN A 114 20.66 2.57 6.28
C GLN A 114 21.29 3.20 5.04
N THR A 115 20.61 3.18 3.90
CA THR A 115 21.08 3.82 2.66
C THR A 115 21.29 5.32 2.85
N ILE A 116 20.34 6.02 3.47
CA ILE A 116 20.47 7.46 3.74
C ILE A 116 21.67 7.74 4.65
N ALA A 117 21.88 6.95 5.70
CA ALA A 117 23.02 7.10 6.59
C ALA A 117 24.34 6.99 5.84
N GLU A 118 24.45 6.02 4.92
CA GLU A 118 25.64 5.83 4.09
C GLU A 118 25.83 6.97 3.08
N LEU A 119 24.75 7.44 2.45
CA LEU A 119 24.80 8.60 1.55
C LEU A 119 25.30 9.86 2.29
N VAL A 120 24.82 10.09 3.51
CA VAL A 120 25.20 11.24 4.34
C VAL A 120 26.65 11.15 4.78
N THR A 121 27.12 9.97 5.17
CA THR A 121 28.50 9.75 5.62
C THR A 121 29.50 9.58 4.47
N GLY A 122 29.02 9.48 3.22
CA GLY A 122 29.87 9.23 2.06
C GLY A 122 30.42 7.80 2.01
N THR A 123 29.76 6.85 2.66
CA THR A 123 30.15 5.44 2.65
C THR A 123 29.62 4.77 1.41
N GLU A 124 30.50 4.25 0.57
CA GLU A 124 30.15 3.44 -0.62
C GLU A 124 29.77 2.02 -0.19
N SER A 125 28.67 1.51 -0.71
CA SER A 125 28.16 0.16 -0.43
C SER A 125 27.19 -0.29 -1.53
N GLU A 126 26.90 -1.59 -1.57
CA GLU A 126 25.84 -2.13 -2.45
C GLU A 126 24.48 -1.43 -2.29
N ARG A 127 24.20 -0.85 -1.13
CA ARG A 127 22.94 -0.12 -0.87
C ARG A 127 22.92 1.24 -1.55
N THR A 128 24.07 1.91 -1.63
CA THR A 128 24.18 3.21 -2.33
C THR A 128 24.13 3.08 -3.85
N ASP A 129 24.31 1.86 -4.38
CA ASP A 129 24.23 1.55 -5.81
C ASP A 129 22.86 1.02 -6.26
N LEU A 130 21.92 0.90 -5.32
CA LEU A 130 20.57 0.40 -5.65
C LEU A 130 19.82 1.37 -6.59
N PRO A 131 19.03 0.85 -7.55
CA PRO A 131 18.31 1.67 -8.54
C PRO A 131 17.32 2.69 -7.97
N TRP A 132 16.95 2.58 -6.70
CA TRP A 132 16.05 3.51 -6.04
C TRP A 132 16.75 4.73 -5.45
N VAL A 133 18.11 4.74 -5.45
CA VAL A 133 18.88 5.90 -5.00
C VAL A 133 18.74 7.00 -6.04
N ASP A 134 18.37 8.20 -5.58
CA ASP A 134 18.10 9.38 -6.40
C ASP A 134 17.04 9.17 -7.49
N HIS A 135 16.23 8.11 -7.38
CA HIS A 135 15.12 7.90 -8.27
C HIS A 135 14.06 8.98 -8.10
N LEU A 136 13.70 9.63 -9.20
CA LEU A 136 12.66 10.66 -9.23
C LEU A 136 11.48 10.18 -10.10
N ALA A 137 10.41 9.79 -9.43
CA ALA A 137 9.19 9.41 -10.11
C ALA A 137 8.60 10.56 -10.93
N ARG A 138 7.96 10.23 -12.05
CA ARG A 138 7.16 11.22 -12.80
C ARG A 138 6.10 11.85 -11.90
N LYS A 139 5.77 13.11 -12.18
CA LYS A 139 4.63 13.76 -11.55
C LYS A 139 3.33 13.06 -11.92
N TRP A 140 2.42 12.97 -10.96
CA TRP A 140 1.07 12.52 -11.22
C TRP A 140 0.35 13.47 -12.20
N GLU A 141 -0.59 12.93 -12.93
CA GLU A 141 -1.47 13.71 -13.80
C GLU A 141 -2.17 14.82 -13.01
N PRO A 142 -2.43 15.99 -13.63
CA PRO A 142 -3.19 17.05 -12.97
C PRO A 142 -4.64 16.61 -12.69
N GLU A 143 -5.27 17.26 -11.71
CA GLU A 143 -6.71 17.08 -11.50
C GLU A 143 -7.50 17.67 -12.68
N PRO A 144 -8.63 17.10 -13.09
CA PRO A 144 -9.33 15.96 -12.47
C PRO A 144 -8.86 14.57 -12.94
N PHE A 145 -7.93 14.50 -13.88
CA PHE A 145 -7.52 13.22 -14.52
C PHE A 145 -6.94 12.22 -13.51
N ARG A 146 -6.14 12.70 -12.57
CA ARG A 146 -5.59 11.87 -11.49
C ARG A 146 -6.71 11.26 -10.66
N TRP A 147 -7.67 12.04 -10.20
CA TRP A 147 -8.80 11.56 -9.40
C TRP A 147 -9.64 10.54 -10.17
N ILE A 148 -9.96 10.82 -11.44
CA ILE A 148 -10.72 9.91 -12.30
C ILE A 148 -9.96 8.59 -12.49
N GLY A 149 -8.68 8.66 -12.88
CA GLY A 149 -7.87 7.49 -13.18
C GLY A 149 -7.69 6.57 -11.98
N ILE A 150 -7.32 7.12 -10.81
CA ILE A 150 -7.11 6.33 -9.60
C ILE A 150 -8.42 5.67 -9.15
N ASN A 151 -9.52 6.44 -9.06
CA ASN A 151 -10.77 5.89 -8.57
C ASN A 151 -11.42 4.91 -9.58
N ALA A 152 -11.24 5.11 -10.87
CA ALA A 152 -11.65 4.15 -11.89
C ALA A 152 -10.86 2.84 -11.76
N GLY A 153 -9.54 2.92 -11.58
CA GLY A 153 -8.68 1.75 -11.34
C GLY A 153 -9.10 0.97 -10.09
N LEU A 154 -9.35 1.64 -8.97
CA LEU A 154 -9.84 1.00 -7.74
C LEU A 154 -11.20 0.33 -7.92
N ARG A 155 -12.15 0.97 -8.64
CA ARG A 155 -13.45 0.37 -8.96
C ARG A 155 -13.31 -0.86 -9.86
N LEU A 156 -12.39 -0.81 -10.82
CA LEU A 156 -12.09 -1.93 -11.70
C LEU A 156 -11.52 -3.11 -10.91
N ALA A 157 -10.54 -2.88 -10.03
CA ALA A 157 -9.98 -3.88 -9.16
C ALA A 157 -11.06 -4.52 -8.25
N ALA A 158 -11.88 -3.72 -7.59
CA ALA A 158 -12.99 -4.22 -6.78
C ALA A 158 -14.02 -5.02 -7.60
N SER A 159 -14.24 -4.65 -8.88
CA SER A 159 -15.14 -5.39 -9.78
C SER A 159 -14.55 -6.73 -10.21
N ALA A 160 -13.21 -6.77 -10.36
CA ALA A 160 -12.49 -7.99 -10.66
C ALA A 160 -12.57 -8.96 -9.49
N ASP A 161 -12.29 -8.53 -8.28
CA ASP A 161 -12.39 -9.36 -7.07
C ASP A 161 -13.78 -9.97 -6.89
N ARG A 162 -14.84 -9.17 -7.14
CA ARG A 162 -16.22 -9.68 -7.10
C ARG A 162 -16.52 -10.71 -8.18
N ALA A 163 -15.95 -10.55 -9.38
CA ALA A 163 -16.13 -11.51 -10.47
C ALA A 163 -15.37 -12.81 -10.18
N GLU A 164 -14.15 -12.71 -9.69
CA GLU A 164 -13.29 -13.84 -9.33
C GLU A 164 -13.88 -14.64 -8.16
N ALA A 165 -14.41 -13.96 -7.15
CA ALA A 165 -15.09 -14.61 -6.03
C ALA A 165 -16.33 -15.41 -6.46
N ARG A 166 -17.04 -14.97 -7.53
CA ARG A 166 -18.22 -15.67 -8.05
C ARG A 166 -17.89 -16.82 -9.00
N THR A 167 -16.83 -16.68 -9.78
CA THR A 167 -16.51 -17.61 -10.86
C THR A 167 -15.41 -18.60 -10.54
N GLY A 168 -14.62 -18.34 -9.48
CA GLY A 168 -13.41 -19.09 -9.16
C GLY A 168 -12.31 -18.99 -10.23
N ARG A 169 -12.39 -18.02 -11.13
CA ARG A 169 -11.46 -17.85 -12.27
C ARG A 169 -10.91 -16.44 -12.30
N ALA A 170 -9.60 -16.30 -12.57
CA ALA A 170 -8.96 -15.01 -12.77
C ALA A 170 -9.61 -14.24 -13.92
N THR A 171 -9.81 -12.93 -13.74
CA THR A 171 -10.41 -12.07 -14.76
C THR A 171 -9.33 -11.32 -15.55
N ARG A 172 -9.54 -11.16 -16.85
CA ARG A 172 -8.65 -10.38 -17.73
C ARG A 172 -8.76 -8.84 -17.53
N ARG A 173 -9.69 -8.40 -16.68
CA ARG A 173 -9.92 -6.95 -16.45
C ARG A 173 -8.69 -6.25 -15.90
N ILE A 174 -7.96 -6.92 -15.01
CA ILE A 174 -6.75 -6.38 -14.38
C ILE A 174 -5.54 -6.45 -15.31
N ASP A 175 -5.44 -7.45 -16.17
CA ASP A 175 -4.34 -7.55 -17.14
C ASP A 175 -4.28 -6.32 -18.05
N TRP A 176 -5.43 -5.83 -18.48
CA TRP A 176 -5.50 -4.61 -19.29
C TRP A 176 -5.02 -3.38 -18.49
N LEU A 177 -5.46 -3.22 -17.24
CA LEU A 177 -5.04 -2.12 -16.36
C LEU A 177 -3.53 -2.18 -16.11
N ASN A 178 -2.98 -3.35 -15.79
CA ASN A 178 -1.57 -3.55 -15.56
C ASN A 178 -0.72 -3.24 -16.81
N ARG A 179 -1.21 -3.59 -18.00
CA ARG A 179 -0.54 -3.23 -19.27
C ARG A 179 -0.53 -1.72 -19.49
N LEU A 180 -1.60 -1.03 -19.15
CA LEU A 180 -1.69 0.43 -19.25
C LEU A 180 -0.72 1.11 -18.28
N LEU A 181 -0.66 0.64 -17.03
CA LEU A 181 0.20 1.21 -16.00
C LEU A 181 1.70 0.95 -16.25
N ARG A 182 2.05 -0.20 -16.85
CA ARG A 182 3.44 -0.54 -17.20
C ARG A 182 3.96 0.19 -18.44
N ARG A 183 3.10 0.74 -19.29
CA ARG A 183 3.47 1.49 -20.49
C ARG A 183 3.62 3.00 -20.26
N SER A 184 3.33 3.45 -19.09
CA SER A 184 3.42 4.86 -18.68
C SER A 184 4.57 5.06 -17.70
#